data_e4458db9188478dca450a764ca1f04d8
#
_entry.id   e4458db9188478dca450a764ca1f04d8
#
_cell.length_a   1.000
_cell.length_b   1.000
_cell.length_c   1.000
_cell.angle_alpha   90.00
_cell.angle_beta   90.00
_cell.angle_gamma   90.00
#
_symmetry.space_group_name_H-M   'P 1'
#
loop_
_entity.id
_entity.type
_entity.pdbx_description
1 polymer ?
#
loop_
_entity_poly.entity_id
_entity_poly.type
_entity_poly.pdbx_seq_one_letter_code
_entity_poly.pdbx_strand_id
1 'polypeptide(L)'
;MTDKLLTIDELAAAMARKSYKPQKKGTGHHVQLAEWVMVLEAWATMPTGPRALYIEFRRRFNGGNNGHIFLSHRDAAKALNMGRDTVSRYFKDLIERGFIVVTKGYFLGPEGIGQSTHYRLTEKAHKSKPATKDFMKWRQSKKQKPRRKIQHPMAGKSETPCRKILPLWAKKGLLPCRKTLPYIHLTIYL
;
A
#
# COMPACT_ATOMS: atom_id res chain seq x y z
N MET A 1 -14.08 45.05 -56.00
CA MET A 1 -13.74 43.82 -55.28
C MET A 1 -12.35 43.44 -55.78
N THR A 2 -11.32 43.69 -54.94
CA THR A 2 -9.93 43.43 -55.34
C THR A 2 -9.57 42.08 -54.72
N ASP A 3 -9.53 41.04 -55.55
CA ASP A 3 -9.02 39.74 -55.17
C ASP A 3 -7.53 39.85 -54.84
N LYS A 4 -7.21 39.79 -53.56
CA LYS A 4 -5.85 39.82 -53.10
C LYS A 4 -5.23 38.43 -53.35
N LEU A 5 -4.50 38.32 -54.46
CA LEU A 5 -3.71 37.13 -54.76
C LEU A 5 -2.64 36.97 -53.67
N LEU A 6 -2.73 35.90 -52.88
CA LEU A 6 -1.74 35.53 -51.91
C LEU A 6 -0.40 35.24 -52.60
N THR A 7 0.68 35.75 -52.04
CA THR A 7 2.02 35.48 -52.56
C THR A 7 2.41 34.01 -52.29
N ILE A 8 3.32 33.50 -53.11
CA ILE A 8 3.79 32.11 -52.99
C ILE A 8 4.33 31.82 -51.60
N ASP A 9 4.97 32.83 -50.96
CA ASP A 9 5.52 32.69 -49.58
C ASP A 9 4.40 32.62 -48.53
N GLU A 10 3.31 33.35 -48.71
CA GLU A 10 2.14 33.27 -47.82
C GLU A 10 1.43 31.93 -47.96
N LEU A 11 1.37 31.36 -49.16
CA LEU A 11 0.86 30.02 -49.40
C LEU A 11 1.79 28.94 -48.81
N ALA A 12 3.10 29.10 -48.94
CA ALA A 12 4.07 28.20 -48.35
C ALA A 12 4.01 28.20 -46.80
N ALA A 13 3.85 29.38 -46.19
CA ALA A 13 3.65 29.53 -44.76
C ALA A 13 2.33 28.90 -44.28
N ALA A 14 1.26 29.05 -45.03
CA ALA A 14 -0.04 28.44 -44.76
C ALA A 14 -0.01 26.90 -44.86
N MET A 15 0.80 26.39 -45.79
CA MET A 15 1.01 24.94 -45.99
C MET A 15 2.07 24.33 -45.08
N ALA A 16 2.82 25.11 -44.31
CA ALA A 16 3.72 24.62 -43.29
C ALA A 16 2.92 23.85 -42.27
N ARG A 17 2.76 22.53 -42.49
CA ARG A 17 2.10 21.62 -41.57
C ARG A 17 2.77 21.76 -40.24
N LYS A 18 2.01 22.20 -39.22
CA LYS A 18 2.50 22.18 -37.82
C LYS A 18 3.06 20.78 -37.56
N SER A 19 4.37 20.68 -37.40
CA SER A 19 5.01 19.39 -37.15
C SER A 19 4.32 18.77 -35.94
N TYR A 20 3.72 17.59 -36.14
CA TYR A 20 3.11 16.82 -35.08
C TYR A 20 4.21 16.54 -34.03
N LYS A 21 4.17 17.27 -32.93
CA LYS A 21 4.99 16.93 -31.77
C LYS A 21 4.30 15.75 -31.10
N PRO A 22 4.87 14.53 -31.14
CA PRO A 22 4.28 13.39 -30.46
C PRO A 22 4.13 13.78 -28.99
N GLN A 23 2.90 13.76 -28.49
CA GLN A 23 2.66 13.95 -27.06
C GLN A 23 3.49 12.89 -26.34
N LYS A 24 4.41 13.34 -25.48
CA LYS A 24 5.14 12.42 -24.61
C LYS A 24 4.08 11.61 -23.88
N LYS A 25 3.98 10.32 -24.22
CA LYS A 25 3.13 9.38 -23.48
C LYS A 25 3.55 9.55 -22.03
N GLY A 26 2.66 10.05 -21.17
CA GLY A 26 2.93 10.25 -19.77
C GLY A 26 3.47 8.92 -19.23
N THR A 27 4.66 8.93 -18.67
CA THR A 27 5.19 7.78 -17.95
C THR A 27 4.14 7.44 -16.89
N GLY A 28 3.62 6.20 -16.91
CA GLY A 28 2.60 5.76 -15.98
C GLY A 28 2.98 6.13 -14.55
N HIS A 29 1.99 6.34 -13.69
CA HIS A 29 2.24 6.67 -12.29
C HIS A 29 3.06 5.55 -11.64
N HIS A 30 4.28 5.86 -11.24
CA HIS A 30 5.17 4.91 -10.56
C HIS A 30 5.58 5.45 -9.18
N VAL A 31 5.83 4.55 -8.26
CA VAL A 31 6.31 4.88 -6.92
C VAL A 31 7.81 4.68 -6.88
N GLN A 32 8.56 5.77 -6.74
CA GLN A 32 10.00 5.71 -6.55
C GLN A 32 10.32 5.59 -5.07
N LEU A 33 11.12 4.63 -4.70
CA LEU A 33 11.69 4.48 -3.37
C LEU A 33 13.21 4.61 -3.49
N ALA A 34 13.78 5.59 -2.79
CA ALA A 34 15.21 5.83 -2.86
C ALA A 34 15.98 4.75 -2.09
N GLU A 35 17.03 4.21 -2.69
CA GLU A 35 17.83 3.14 -2.09
C GLU A 35 18.44 3.54 -0.75
N TRP A 36 18.92 4.78 -0.63
CA TRP A 36 19.48 5.28 0.64
C TRP A 36 18.49 5.21 1.81
N VAL A 37 17.17 5.31 1.55
CA VAL A 37 16.12 5.13 2.58
C VAL A 37 16.08 3.69 3.04
N MET A 38 16.24 2.74 2.11
CA MET A 38 16.14 1.30 2.41
C MET A 38 17.32 0.76 3.21
N VAL A 39 18.49 1.38 3.09
CA VAL A 39 19.71 1.01 3.82
C VAL A 39 19.65 1.48 5.29
N LEU A 40 18.86 2.50 5.61
CA LEU A 40 18.79 3.04 6.97
C LEU A 40 18.24 2.03 7.99
N GLU A 41 18.78 2.06 9.20
CA GLU A 41 18.37 1.19 10.30
C GLU A 41 16.85 1.26 10.55
N ALA A 42 16.26 2.46 10.46
CA ALA A 42 14.84 2.68 10.62
C ALA A 42 14.00 1.88 9.62
N TRP A 43 14.49 1.68 8.39
CA TRP A 43 13.84 0.87 7.37
C TRP A 43 14.22 -0.60 7.47
N ALA A 44 15.51 -0.91 7.60
CA ALA A 44 16.02 -2.28 7.62
C ALA A 44 15.40 -3.13 8.74
N THR A 45 15.16 -2.53 9.92
CA THR A 45 14.53 -3.20 11.07
C THR A 45 13.00 -3.15 11.06
N MET A 46 12.40 -2.48 10.07
CA MET A 46 10.94 -2.34 9.98
C MET A 46 10.29 -3.63 9.47
N PRO A 47 9.18 -4.09 10.08
CA PRO A 47 8.39 -5.20 9.57
C PRO A 47 7.82 -4.90 8.17
N THR A 48 7.44 -5.94 7.43
CA THR A 48 6.91 -5.81 6.04
C THR A 48 5.61 -5.00 5.97
N GLY A 49 4.73 -5.13 6.96
CA GLY A 49 3.44 -4.43 6.97
C GLY A 49 3.56 -2.90 6.96
N PRO A 50 4.30 -2.29 7.88
CA PRO A 50 4.56 -0.85 7.84
C PRO A 50 5.29 -0.38 6.56
N ARG A 51 6.19 -1.20 5.99
CA ARG A 51 6.82 -0.89 4.69
C ARG A 51 5.77 -0.80 3.57
N ALA A 52 4.86 -1.77 3.51
CA ALA A 52 3.76 -1.75 2.54
C ALA A 52 2.86 -0.52 2.73
N LEU A 53 2.55 -0.16 3.98
CA LEU A 53 1.79 1.05 4.30
C LEU A 53 2.52 2.33 3.84
N TYR A 54 3.85 2.39 4.01
CA TYR A 54 4.64 3.53 3.53
C TYR A 54 4.58 3.65 2.00
N ILE A 55 4.61 2.54 1.27
CA ILE A 55 4.44 2.53 -0.19
C ILE A 55 3.07 3.08 -0.58
N GLU A 56 2.00 2.77 0.16
CA GLU A 56 0.67 3.35 -0.05
C GLU A 56 0.66 4.87 0.16
N PHE A 57 1.38 5.40 1.13
CA PHE A 57 1.56 6.84 1.29
C PHE A 57 2.31 7.45 0.09
N ARG A 58 3.36 6.80 -0.36
CA ARG A 58 4.14 7.25 -1.53
C ARG A 58 3.30 7.24 -2.81
N ARG A 59 2.44 6.25 -2.98
CA ARG A 59 1.50 6.17 -4.10
C ARG A 59 0.53 7.34 -4.14
N ARG A 60 0.09 7.84 -2.98
CA ARG A 60 -0.82 8.99 -2.85
C ARG A 60 -0.13 10.34 -2.96
N PHE A 61 1.18 10.36 -2.87
CA PHE A 61 1.95 11.58 -3.01
C PHE A 61 2.11 11.96 -4.49
N ASN A 62 1.69 13.18 -4.85
CA ASN A 62 1.73 13.70 -6.23
C ASN A 62 2.76 14.81 -6.45
N GLY A 63 3.69 15.03 -5.52
CA GLY A 63 4.71 16.09 -5.59
C GLY A 63 4.34 17.36 -4.82
N GLY A 64 3.08 17.79 -4.83
CA GLY A 64 2.63 19.03 -4.21
C GLY A 64 1.79 18.85 -2.94
N ASN A 65 1.21 17.68 -2.72
CA ASN A 65 0.25 17.45 -1.64
C ASN A 65 0.87 17.00 -0.31
N ASN A 66 2.18 17.20 -0.11
CA ASN A 66 2.81 16.85 1.17
C ASN A 66 2.19 17.65 2.31
N GLY A 67 1.78 16.97 3.39
CA GLY A 67 1.05 17.58 4.49
C GLY A 67 -0.48 17.58 4.35
N HIS A 68 -0.98 17.24 3.18
CA HIS A 68 -2.41 17.03 2.90
C HIS A 68 -2.70 15.62 2.41
N ILE A 69 -1.78 14.68 2.62
CA ILE A 69 -1.99 13.29 2.22
C ILE A 69 -3.00 12.68 3.18
N PHE A 70 -4.13 12.26 2.64
CA PHE A 70 -5.19 11.60 3.37
C PHE A 70 -5.12 10.08 3.16
N LEU A 71 -5.14 9.34 4.25
CA LEU A 71 -5.26 7.88 4.24
C LEU A 71 -5.96 7.42 5.51
N SER A 72 -7.21 7.01 5.39
CA SER A 72 -7.94 6.46 6.53
C SER A 72 -7.44 5.06 6.91
N HIS A 73 -7.57 4.67 8.17
CA HIS A 73 -7.26 3.29 8.60
C HIS A 73 -8.09 2.25 7.86
N ARG A 74 -9.33 2.60 7.47
CA ARG A 74 -10.21 1.72 6.69
C ARG A 74 -9.70 1.51 5.27
N ASP A 75 -9.29 2.59 4.60
CA ASP A 75 -8.78 2.51 3.23
C ASP A 75 -7.42 1.84 3.18
N ALA A 76 -6.58 2.10 4.17
CA ALA A 76 -5.30 1.39 4.31
C ALA A 76 -5.51 -0.11 4.58
N ALA A 77 -6.50 -0.48 5.39
CA ALA A 77 -6.85 -1.87 5.65
C ALA A 77 -7.31 -2.60 4.39
N LYS A 78 -8.13 -1.93 3.56
CA LYS A 78 -8.55 -2.45 2.26
C LYS A 78 -7.38 -2.58 1.29
N ALA A 79 -6.54 -1.54 1.20
CA ALA A 79 -5.39 -1.53 0.28
C ALA A 79 -4.34 -2.61 0.60
N LEU A 80 -4.14 -2.90 1.89
CA LEU A 80 -3.18 -3.91 2.37
C LEU A 80 -3.80 -5.29 2.58
N ASN A 81 -5.12 -5.43 2.41
CA ASN A 81 -5.88 -6.65 2.73
C ASN A 81 -5.62 -7.15 4.16
N MET A 82 -5.70 -6.24 5.13
CA MET A 82 -5.41 -6.51 6.55
C MET A 82 -6.46 -5.94 7.49
N GLY A 83 -6.49 -6.44 8.73
CA GLY A 83 -7.39 -5.92 9.76
C GLY A 83 -7.06 -4.49 10.18
N ARG A 84 -8.07 -3.68 10.53
CA ARG A 84 -7.93 -2.28 10.96
C ARG A 84 -6.99 -2.09 12.14
N ASP A 85 -7.04 -2.99 13.12
CA ASP A 85 -6.20 -2.91 14.32
C ASP A 85 -4.73 -3.14 13.99
N THR A 86 -4.46 -4.05 13.07
CA THR A 86 -3.11 -4.30 12.56
C THR A 86 -2.56 -3.07 11.84
N VAL A 87 -3.37 -2.48 10.97
CA VAL A 87 -3.00 -1.27 10.24
C VAL A 87 -2.80 -0.08 11.20
N SER A 88 -3.63 0.04 12.23
CA SER A 88 -3.44 1.07 13.27
C SER A 88 -2.07 0.98 13.96
N ARG A 89 -1.57 -0.25 14.19
CA ARG A 89 -0.20 -0.46 14.71
C ARG A 89 0.86 -0.04 13.69
N TYR A 90 0.64 -0.30 12.42
CA TYR A 90 1.56 0.12 11.34
C TYR A 90 1.67 1.64 11.22
N PHE A 91 0.55 2.37 11.38
CA PHE A 91 0.59 3.83 11.46
C PHE A 91 1.45 4.31 12.63
N LYS A 92 1.28 3.71 13.81
CA LYS A 92 2.10 4.03 14.99
C LYS A 92 3.58 3.76 14.74
N ASP A 93 3.91 2.62 14.16
CA ASP A 93 5.29 2.26 13.83
C ASP A 93 5.93 3.27 12.86
N LEU A 94 5.19 3.73 11.83
CA LEU A 94 5.70 4.72 10.88
C LEU A 94 5.90 6.10 11.51
N ILE A 95 5.00 6.51 12.43
CA ILE A 95 5.11 7.77 13.16
C ILE A 95 6.30 7.70 14.13
N GLU A 96 6.44 6.63 14.90
CA GLU A 96 7.52 6.41 15.86
C GLU A 96 8.89 6.40 15.17
N ARG A 97 8.98 5.77 14.01
CA ARG A 97 10.21 5.77 13.20
C ARG A 97 10.47 7.07 12.46
N GLY A 98 9.51 8.02 12.47
CA GLY A 98 9.66 9.32 11.87
C GLY A 98 9.53 9.36 10.34
N PHE A 99 8.93 8.37 9.69
CA PHE A 99 8.66 8.37 8.25
C PHE A 99 7.49 9.27 7.88
N ILE A 100 6.47 9.31 8.73
CA ILE A 100 5.28 10.14 8.56
C ILE A 100 5.01 10.96 9.82
N VAL A 101 4.44 12.14 9.62
CA VAL A 101 4.02 13.02 10.72
C VAL A 101 2.58 13.45 10.48
N VAL A 102 1.78 13.46 11.54
CA VAL A 102 0.41 13.97 11.50
C VAL A 102 0.45 15.48 11.37
N THR A 103 -0.16 16.02 10.33
CA THR A 103 -0.25 17.48 10.08
C THR A 103 -1.54 18.03 10.65
N LYS A 104 -2.66 17.31 10.45
CA LYS A 104 -3.95 17.64 11.03
C LYS A 104 -4.50 16.40 11.68
N GLY A 105 -4.90 16.49 12.94
CA GLY A 105 -5.54 15.40 13.66
C GLY A 105 -6.98 15.17 13.22
N TYR A 106 -7.53 14.04 13.62
CA TYR A 106 -8.96 13.81 13.54
C TYR A 106 -9.70 14.79 14.47
N PHE A 107 -10.72 15.42 13.96
CA PHE A 107 -11.62 16.26 14.74
C PHE A 107 -13.05 16.01 14.29
N LEU A 108 -13.96 15.86 15.24
CA LEU A 108 -15.39 15.78 14.99
C LEU A 108 -16.01 17.09 15.49
N GLY A 109 -16.50 17.89 14.56
CA GLY A 109 -17.18 19.14 14.89
C GLY A 109 -18.53 18.91 15.58
N PRO A 110 -19.09 19.95 16.26
CA PRO A 110 -20.38 19.86 16.95
C PRO A 110 -21.54 19.47 16.01
N GLU A 111 -21.43 19.79 14.73
CA GLU A 111 -22.43 19.45 13.69
C GLU A 111 -22.22 18.08 13.07
N GLY A 112 -21.36 17.23 13.65
CA GLY A 112 -21.06 15.91 13.10
C GLY A 112 -20.16 15.92 11.86
N ILE A 113 -19.71 17.09 11.39
CA ILE A 113 -18.79 17.23 10.28
C ILE A 113 -17.38 16.88 10.79
N GLY A 114 -16.89 15.69 10.40
CA GLY A 114 -15.57 15.19 10.83
C GLY A 114 -14.45 15.67 9.92
N GLN A 115 -13.34 16.10 10.50
CA GLN A 115 -12.10 16.29 9.77
C GLN A 115 -11.24 15.04 9.87
N SER A 116 -10.82 14.53 8.71
CA SER A 116 -9.94 13.36 8.65
C SER A 116 -8.49 13.73 8.94
N THR A 117 -7.73 12.74 9.44
CA THR A 117 -6.31 12.89 9.70
C THR A 117 -5.52 13.07 8.41
N HIS A 118 -4.69 14.09 8.37
CA HIS A 118 -3.77 14.36 7.26
C HIS A 118 -2.33 14.09 7.70
N TYR A 119 -1.55 13.61 6.76
CA TYR A 119 -0.16 13.21 7.00
C TYR A 119 0.80 13.95 6.08
N ARG A 120 2.04 14.07 6.50
CA ARG A 120 3.16 14.47 5.66
C ARG A 120 4.25 13.41 5.67
N LEU A 121 4.93 13.26 4.55
CA LEU A 121 6.14 12.45 4.42
C LEU A 121 7.34 13.31 4.84
N THR A 122 8.17 12.80 5.73
CA THR A 122 9.36 13.49 6.22
C THR A 122 10.52 13.48 5.20
N GLU A 123 10.46 12.54 4.25
CA GLU A 123 11.40 12.43 3.13
C GLU A 123 11.26 13.57 2.12
N LYS A 124 10.09 14.18 2.03
CA LYS A 124 9.79 15.21 1.03
C LYS A 124 9.63 16.59 1.67
N ALA A 125 10.00 17.61 0.91
CA ALA A 125 9.77 18.99 1.35
C ALA A 125 8.27 19.25 1.59
N HIS A 126 7.97 20.13 2.54
CA HIS A 126 6.61 20.53 2.86
C HIS A 126 6.50 22.05 2.87
N LYS A 127 5.65 22.61 2.00
CA LYS A 127 5.56 24.07 1.77
C LYS A 127 6.96 24.62 1.44
N SER A 128 7.37 25.69 2.08
CA SER A 128 8.71 26.30 1.90
C SER A 128 9.81 25.69 2.79
N LYS A 129 9.48 24.61 3.55
CA LYS A 129 10.46 23.97 4.46
C LYS A 129 11.09 22.74 3.81
N PRO A 130 12.41 22.54 3.99
CA PRO A 130 13.09 21.36 3.48
C PRO A 130 12.56 20.07 4.14
N ALA A 131 12.91 18.93 3.58
CA ALA A 131 12.59 17.62 4.15
C ALA A 131 13.25 17.45 5.53
N THR A 132 12.46 17.08 6.54
CA THR A 132 12.97 16.95 7.92
C THR A 132 13.77 15.66 8.14
N LYS A 133 13.49 14.62 7.38
CA LYS A 133 14.17 13.29 7.41
C LYS A 133 14.33 12.74 8.83
N ASP A 134 13.30 12.86 9.65
CA ASP A 134 13.36 12.50 11.08
C ASP A 134 13.72 11.03 11.30
N PHE A 135 13.37 10.15 10.36
CA PHE A 135 13.72 8.73 10.37
C PHE A 135 15.24 8.46 10.35
N MET A 136 16.08 9.41 9.92
CA MET A 136 17.55 9.25 9.97
C MET A 136 18.09 9.26 11.39
N LYS A 137 17.39 9.92 12.32
CA LYS A 137 17.78 10.01 13.73
C LYS A 137 17.28 8.82 14.54
N TRP A 138 16.38 8.04 13.98
CA TRP A 138 15.80 6.91 14.67
C TRP A 138 16.84 5.82 14.92
N ARG A 139 16.84 5.27 16.13
CA ARG A 139 17.65 4.13 16.52
C ARG A 139 16.78 3.12 17.23
N GLN A 140 17.05 1.86 17.00
CA GLN A 140 16.31 0.78 17.66
C GLN A 140 16.54 0.82 19.18
N SER A 141 15.48 1.05 19.93
CA SER A 141 15.56 0.95 21.39
C SER A 141 15.89 -0.49 21.79
N LYS A 142 16.96 -0.71 22.55
CA LYS A 142 17.38 -2.03 23.06
C LYS A 142 16.33 -2.71 23.98
N LYS A 143 15.24 -2.04 24.31
CA LYS A 143 14.17 -2.53 25.17
C LYS A 143 12.96 -3.06 24.41
N GLN A 144 13.13 -3.72 23.27
CA GLN A 144 12.05 -4.59 22.81
C GLN A 144 11.97 -5.78 23.76
N LYS A 145 10.96 -5.77 24.64
CA LYS A 145 10.59 -6.96 25.40
C LYS A 145 10.45 -8.10 24.40
N PRO A 146 11.08 -9.26 24.64
CA PRO A 146 10.96 -10.39 23.75
C PRO A 146 9.47 -10.63 23.52
N ARG A 147 9.04 -10.72 22.26
CA ARG A 147 7.69 -11.15 21.90
C ARG A 147 7.43 -12.39 22.74
N ARG A 148 6.44 -12.34 23.64
CA ARG A 148 5.99 -13.53 24.35
C ARG A 148 5.77 -14.58 23.28
N LYS A 149 6.63 -15.60 23.25
CA LYS A 149 6.37 -16.80 22.47
C LYS A 149 5.00 -17.25 22.95
N ILE A 150 4.01 -17.19 22.06
CA ILE A 150 2.72 -17.82 22.32
C ILE A 150 3.10 -19.29 22.42
N GLN A 151 3.31 -19.76 23.65
CA GLN A 151 3.34 -21.17 23.92
C GLN A 151 1.90 -21.59 23.62
N HIS A 152 1.68 -22.18 22.45
CA HIS A 152 0.49 -22.96 22.26
C HIS A 152 0.50 -23.97 23.40
N PRO A 153 -0.50 -23.99 24.28
CA PRO A 153 -0.57 -25.03 25.27
C PRO A 153 -0.48 -26.32 24.47
N MET A 154 0.60 -27.06 24.71
CA MET A 154 0.71 -28.43 24.20
C MET A 154 -0.61 -29.06 24.56
N ALA A 155 -1.37 -29.43 23.53
CA ALA A 155 -2.64 -30.10 23.70
C ALA A 155 -2.39 -31.27 24.66
N GLY A 156 -2.67 -31.04 25.95
CA GLY A 156 -2.78 -32.13 26.87
C GLY A 156 -3.78 -33.07 26.25
N LYS A 157 -3.40 -34.32 26.11
CA LYS A 157 -4.26 -35.40 25.67
C LYS A 157 -5.55 -35.41 26.49
N SER A 158 -6.49 -34.52 26.15
CA SER A 158 -7.86 -34.71 26.52
C SER A 158 -8.41 -35.66 25.48
N GLU A 159 -8.47 -36.92 25.78
CA GLU A 159 -9.29 -37.90 25.10
C GLU A 159 -10.77 -37.50 25.25
N THR A 160 -11.13 -36.42 24.59
CA THR A 160 -12.55 -36.22 24.28
C THR A 160 -12.83 -37.10 23.08
N PRO A 161 -13.69 -38.11 23.21
CA PRO A 161 -14.02 -38.95 22.08
C PRO A 161 -14.65 -38.03 21.02
N CYS A 162 -13.98 -37.95 19.88
CA CYS A 162 -14.48 -37.28 18.71
C CYS A 162 -15.88 -37.80 18.44
N ARG A 163 -16.92 -37.02 18.78
CA ARG A 163 -18.28 -37.29 18.30
C ARG A 163 -18.17 -37.27 16.78
N LYS A 164 -18.10 -38.46 16.18
CA LYS A 164 -18.19 -38.64 14.73
C LYS A 164 -19.48 -38.02 14.28
N ILE A 165 -19.43 -36.76 13.84
CA ILE A 165 -20.52 -36.14 13.10
C ILE A 165 -20.57 -36.87 11.79
N LEU A 166 -21.37 -37.93 11.73
CA LEU A 166 -21.65 -38.63 10.48
C LEU A 166 -22.29 -37.61 9.52
N PRO A 167 -21.70 -37.41 8.34
CA PRO A 167 -22.27 -36.49 7.36
C PRO A 167 -23.70 -36.94 7.00
N LEU A 168 -24.57 -35.98 6.72
CA LEU A 168 -26.02 -36.15 6.57
C LEU A 168 -26.43 -37.22 5.51
N TRP A 169 -25.54 -37.53 4.56
CA TRP A 169 -25.77 -38.55 3.55
C TRP A 169 -25.67 -39.98 4.07
N ALA A 170 -24.95 -40.21 5.16
CA ALA A 170 -24.82 -41.54 5.76
C ALA A 170 -26.10 -42.03 6.43
N LYS A 171 -27.06 -41.09 6.69
CA LYS A 171 -28.39 -41.42 7.28
C LYS A 171 -29.43 -41.89 6.24
N LYS A 172 -29.10 -41.84 4.94
CA LYS A 172 -30.03 -42.19 3.85
C LYS A 172 -29.68 -43.45 3.05
N GLY A 173 -28.79 -44.33 3.54
CA GLY A 173 -28.58 -45.63 2.96
C GLY A 173 -28.06 -45.65 1.49
N LEU A 174 -27.55 -44.51 0.98
CA LEU A 174 -27.04 -44.40 -0.38
C LEU A 174 -25.54 -44.72 -0.39
N LEU A 175 -25.20 -45.88 -0.89
CA LEU A 175 -23.82 -46.29 -1.15
C LEU A 175 -23.18 -45.39 -2.21
N PRO A 176 -21.97 -44.85 -2.01
CA PRO A 176 -21.29 -44.07 -3.03
C PRO A 176 -20.84 -45.01 -4.16
N CYS A 177 -21.29 -44.70 -5.36
CA CYS A 177 -20.85 -45.37 -6.58
C CYS A 177 -19.32 -45.18 -6.74
N ARG A 178 -18.58 -46.28 -6.75
CA ARG A 178 -17.16 -46.32 -7.10
C ARG A 178 -16.99 -45.84 -8.55
N LYS A 179 -16.52 -44.59 -8.71
CA LYS A 179 -15.88 -44.18 -9.96
C LYS A 179 -14.48 -43.64 -9.63
N THR A 180 -13.54 -44.39 -10.15
CA THR A 180 -12.11 -44.20 -10.22
C THR A 180 -11.67 -42.75 -10.48
N LEU A 181 -10.81 -42.25 -9.60
CA LEU A 181 -10.04 -41.04 -9.85
C LEU A 181 -8.89 -41.38 -10.82
N PRO A 182 -8.65 -40.58 -11.86
CA PRO A 182 -7.47 -40.77 -12.69
C PRO A 182 -6.22 -40.27 -11.96
N TYR A 183 -5.23 -41.14 -11.96
CA TYR A 183 -3.87 -40.92 -11.46
C TYR A 183 -3.20 -39.82 -12.30
N ILE A 184 -2.89 -38.67 -11.74
CA ILE A 184 -2.11 -37.64 -12.43
C ILE A 184 -0.63 -37.96 -12.22
N HIS A 185 0.01 -38.44 -13.27
CA HIS A 185 1.44 -38.65 -13.34
C HIS A 185 2.14 -37.28 -13.50
N LEU A 186 2.85 -36.83 -12.47
CA LEU A 186 3.74 -35.67 -12.57
C LEU A 186 5.06 -36.14 -13.17
N THR A 187 5.26 -35.87 -14.47
CA THR A 187 6.56 -36.05 -15.14
C THR A 187 7.40 -34.80 -14.86
N ILE A 188 8.45 -34.97 -14.06
CA ILE A 188 9.48 -33.94 -13.85
C ILE A 188 10.45 -34.06 -15.04
N TYR A 189 10.57 -33.01 -15.84
CA TYR A 189 11.67 -32.87 -16.81
C TYR A 189 12.86 -32.20 -16.10
N LEU A 190 13.99 -32.90 -16.15
CA LEU A 190 15.34 -32.42 -15.89
C LEU A 190 15.80 -31.47 -17.00
#